data_d6631fbcbcb14fb3632bd8674260f2de
#
_entry.id   d6631fbcbcb14fb3632bd8674260f2de
#
_cell.length_a   1.000
_cell.length_b   1.000
_cell.length_c   1.000
_cell.angle_alpha   90.00
_cell.angle_beta   90.00
_cell.angle_gamma   90.00
#
_symmetry.space_group_name_H-M   'P 1'
#
loop_
_entity.id
_entity.type
_entity.pdbx_description
1 polymer ?
#
loop_
_entity_poly.entity_id
_entity_poly.type
_entity_poly.pdbx_seq_one_letter_code
_entity_poly.pdbx_strand_id
1 'polypeptide(L)'
;MNILILAAGLGTRLRPLTDTMPKALVPVGGKPLLQILIEKIKRQCDDPHVVINIHHHGQQIIDFVEANHSFDIPIAISDERDQLLDTGGAIKKAMPLFRQSAPVLIHNVDILSDINLPDVYHAHLSGADRLATLVVSRRNTSRYLLFGSDSCLAGWTNVSTGEVRSPYNDLEPEKYDRYAFSGIHVVAPQIAELMSGWPERFSIIDFYLSVCHRTKVAAHVMEGMQLVDVGRLDTLAQAENAITTMHIA
;
A
#
# COMPACT_ATOMS: atom_id res chain seq x y z
N MET A 1 3.80 15.07 6.25
CA MET A 1 3.60 14.07 5.16
C MET A 1 2.22 13.45 5.30
N ASN A 2 1.41 13.35 4.20
CA ASN A 2 0.14 12.60 4.21
C ASN A 2 0.41 11.10 4.03
N ILE A 3 -0.23 10.25 4.87
CA ILE A 3 -0.02 8.80 4.84
C ILE A 3 -1.35 8.07 4.99
N LEU A 4 -1.69 7.20 4.05
CA LEU A 4 -2.83 6.27 4.15
C LEU A 4 -2.33 4.89 4.54
N ILE A 5 -2.83 4.35 5.64
CA ILE A 5 -2.63 2.97 6.04
C ILE A 5 -3.85 2.15 5.58
N LEU A 6 -3.63 1.21 4.66
CA LEU A 6 -4.69 0.30 4.22
C LEU A 6 -4.83 -0.87 5.22
N ALA A 7 -5.88 -0.80 6.06
CA ALA A 7 -6.14 -1.72 7.16
C ALA A 7 -7.51 -2.42 7.08
N ALA A 8 -8.32 -2.16 6.04
CA ALA A 8 -9.67 -2.71 5.87
C ALA A 8 -9.73 -4.17 5.39
N GLY A 9 -8.58 -4.82 5.19
CA GLY A 9 -8.52 -6.18 4.66
C GLY A 9 -9.15 -7.23 5.59
N LEU A 10 -9.91 -8.20 5.02
CA LEU A 10 -10.61 -9.25 5.77
C LEU A 10 -9.67 -10.26 6.47
N GLY A 11 -8.42 -10.35 6.05
CA GLY A 11 -7.44 -11.25 6.65
C GLY A 11 -7.75 -12.74 6.57
N THR A 12 -8.57 -13.19 5.63
CA THR A 12 -9.10 -14.58 5.55
C THR A 12 -8.03 -15.67 5.57
N ARG A 13 -6.82 -15.38 5.09
CA ARG A 13 -5.69 -16.33 5.08
C ARG A 13 -4.95 -16.43 6.42
N LEU A 14 -5.28 -15.57 7.38
CA LEU A 14 -4.76 -15.59 8.77
C LEU A 14 -5.74 -16.21 9.77
N ARG A 15 -6.86 -16.77 9.30
CA ARG A 15 -7.77 -17.52 10.17
C ARG A 15 -7.04 -18.68 10.86
N PRO A 16 -7.36 -18.97 12.13
CA PRO A 16 -8.49 -18.43 12.93
C PRO A 16 -8.23 -17.09 13.63
N LEU A 17 -7.00 -16.51 13.59
CA LEU A 17 -6.67 -15.26 14.30
C LEU A 17 -7.62 -14.11 13.93
N THR A 18 -7.92 -13.98 12.65
CA THR A 18 -8.76 -12.90 12.13
C THR A 18 -10.27 -13.17 12.21
N ASP A 19 -10.69 -14.25 12.86
CA ASP A 19 -12.10 -14.47 13.17
C ASP A 19 -12.59 -13.56 14.31
N THR A 20 -11.67 -13.13 15.20
CA THR A 20 -11.97 -12.33 16.40
C THR A 20 -11.31 -10.95 16.43
N MET A 21 -10.36 -10.68 15.54
CA MET A 21 -9.66 -9.40 15.47
C MET A 21 -9.36 -8.99 14.01
N PRO A 22 -9.22 -7.67 13.70
CA PRO A 22 -8.80 -7.24 12.39
C PRO A 22 -7.33 -7.60 12.14
N LYS A 23 -6.98 -7.88 10.88
CA LYS A 23 -5.60 -8.19 10.48
C LYS A 23 -4.58 -7.17 11.00
N ALA A 24 -4.95 -5.90 11.01
CA ALA A 24 -4.11 -4.80 11.50
C ALA A 24 -3.67 -4.95 12.97
N LEU A 25 -4.44 -5.69 13.78
CA LEU A 25 -4.13 -5.93 15.18
C LEU A 25 -3.49 -7.30 15.46
N VAL A 26 -3.23 -8.11 14.44
CA VAL A 26 -2.48 -9.37 14.60
C VAL A 26 -1.09 -9.04 15.12
N PRO A 27 -0.67 -9.67 16.24
CA PRO A 27 0.62 -9.37 16.84
C PRO A 27 1.77 -10.06 16.08
N VAL A 28 2.87 -9.34 15.91
CA VAL A 28 4.16 -9.85 15.43
C VAL A 28 5.23 -9.36 16.37
N GLY A 29 6.02 -10.27 16.95
CA GLY A 29 7.00 -9.91 17.97
C GLY A 29 6.38 -9.23 19.21
N GLY A 30 5.15 -9.57 19.55
CA GLY A 30 4.42 -9.00 20.68
C GLY A 30 3.75 -7.65 20.43
N LYS A 31 3.89 -7.03 19.25
CA LYS A 31 3.26 -5.76 18.88
C LYS A 31 2.27 -5.95 17.71
N PRO A 32 1.09 -5.31 17.71
CA PRO A 32 0.19 -5.27 16.57
C PRO A 32 0.86 -4.71 15.31
N LEU A 33 0.55 -5.26 14.13
CA LEU A 33 1.06 -4.76 12.83
C LEU A 33 0.86 -3.25 12.66
N LEU A 34 -0.32 -2.76 13.03
CA LEU A 34 -0.65 -1.33 12.97
C LEU A 34 0.27 -0.49 13.86
N GLN A 35 0.57 -0.96 15.07
CA GLN A 35 1.48 -0.28 15.99
C GLN A 35 2.88 -0.19 15.41
N ILE A 36 3.40 -1.31 14.89
CA ILE A 36 4.74 -1.37 14.27
C ILE A 36 4.84 -0.33 13.15
N LEU A 37 3.81 -0.24 12.29
CA LEU A 37 3.81 0.70 11.18
C LEU A 37 3.70 2.16 11.66
N ILE A 38 2.83 2.46 12.63
CA ILE A 38 2.69 3.82 13.18
C ILE A 38 3.99 4.26 13.87
N GLU A 39 4.63 3.40 14.65
CA GLU A 39 5.92 3.70 15.28
C GLU A 39 7.02 3.94 14.24
N LYS A 40 7.04 3.18 13.13
CA LYS A 40 7.94 3.43 12.00
C LYS A 40 7.68 4.80 11.38
N ILE A 41 6.43 5.15 11.12
CA ILE A 41 6.03 6.46 10.59
C ILE A 41 6.50 7.58 11.52
N LYS A 42 6.27 7.47 12.83
CA LYS A 42 6.72 8.47 13.83
C LYS A 42 8.23 8.67 13.82
N ARG A 43 9.00 7.59 13.66
CA ARG A 43 10.47 7.68 13.65
C ARG A 43 11.03 8.30 12.36
N GLN A 44 10.36 8.06 11.23
CA GLN A 44 10.91 8.42 9.93
C GLN A 44 10.35 9.71 9.34
N CYS A 45 9.15 10.12 9.74
CA CYS A 45 8.43 11.20 9.07
C CYS A 45 8.26 12.39 10.01
N ASP A 46 8.68 13.56 9.55
CA ASP A 46 8.36 14.81 10.22
C ASP A 46 6.89 15.17 9.95
N ASP A 47 6.17 15.60 11.01
CA ASP A 47 4.77 16.05 10.97
C ASP A 47 3.85 15.14 10.10
N PRO A 48 3.75 13.83 10.44
CA PRO A 48 2.89 12.92 9.71
C PRO A 48 1.41 13.22 9.96
N HIS A 49 0.59 13.16 8.90
CA HIS A 49 -0.86 13.17 8.97
C HIS A 49 -1.37 11.82 8.45
N VAL A 50 -1.84 10.98 9.36
CA VAL A 50 -2.19 9.59 9.06
C VAL A 50 -3.68 9.44 8.90
N VAL A 51 -4.11 8.71 7.87
CA VAL A 51 -5.48 8.22 7.72
C VAL A 51 -5.43 6.69 7.73
N ILE A 52 -6.31 6.05 8.50
CA ILE A 52 -6.42 4.59 8.55
C ILE A 52 -7.79 4.21 8.01
N ASN A 53 -7.86 3.40 6.94
CA ASN A 53 -9.14 2.85 6.53
C ASN A 53 -9.48 1.62 7.34
N ILE A 54 -10.77 1.46 7.67
CA ILE A 54 -11.26 0.35 8.49
C ILE A 54 -12.49 -0.30 7.87
N HIS A 55 -12.64 -1.62 8.07
CA HIS A 55 -13.83 -2.37 7.67
C HIS A 55 -14.15 -3.48 8.69
N HIS A 56 -13.67 -4.70 8.46
CA HIS A 56 -13.89 -5.87 9.33
C HIS A 56 -13.28 -5.68 10.71
N HIS A 57 -14.06 -5.83 11.76
CA HIS A 57 -13.68 -5.51 13.15
C HIS A 57 -13.12 -4.07 13.32
N GLY A 58 -13.60 -3.13 12.50
CA GLY A 58 -13.07 -1.77 12.45
C GLY A 58 -13.16 -1.02 13.78
N GLN A 59 -14.15 -1.32 14.64
CA GLN A 59 -14.25 -0.72 15.97
C GLN A 59 -13.03 -1.02 16.84
N GLN A 60 -12.49 -2.24 16.77
CA GLN A 60 -11.28 -2.60 17.52
C GLN A 60 -10.05 -1.76 17.11
N ILE A 61 -9.98 -1.34 15.83
CA ILE A 61 -8.90 -0.45 15.37
C ILE A 61 -9.10 0.94 15.99
N ILE A 62 -10.33 1.47 16.03
CA ILE A 62 -10.64 2.75 16.65
C ILE A 62 -10.25 2.71 18.13
N ASP A 63 -10.78 1.72 18.87
CA ASP A 63 -10.53 1.55 20.30
C ASP A 63 -9.01 1.43 20.58
N PHE A 64 -8.27 0.72 19.72
CA PHE A 64 -6.82 0.57 19.85
C PHE A 64 -6.08 1.91 19.65
N VAL A 65 -6.46 2.69 18.65
CA VAL A 65 -5.86 4.00 18.38
C VAL A 65 -6.16 4.96 19.54
N GLU A 66 -7.39 4.99 20.05
CA GLU A 66 -7.79 5.82 21.18
C GLU A 66 -7.08 5.43 22.48
N ALA A 67 -7.01 4.12 22.78
CA ALA A 67 -6.30 3.61 23.97
C ALA A 67 -4.80 3.96 23.97
N ASN A 68 -4.21 4.17 22.80
CA ASN A 68 -2.82 4.60 22.64
C ASN A 68 -2.69 6.13 22.41
N HIS A 69 -3.70 6.93 22.76
CA HIS A 69 -3.69 8.40 22.60
C HIS A 69 -3.30 8.85 21.19
N SER A 70 -3.79 8.15 20.16
CA SER A 70 -3.43 8.35 18.74
C SER A 70 -1.92 8.38 18.50
N PHE A 71 -1.14 7.69 19.34
CA PHE A 71 0.33 7.66 19.28
C PHE A 71 0.99 9.05 19.23
N ASP A 72 0.32 10.09 19.81
CA ASP A 72 0.70 11.50 19.80
C ASP A 72 0.89 12.10 18.39
N ILE A 73 0.21 11.59 17.38
CA ILE A 73 0.19 12.12 16.01
C ILE A 73 -1.24 12.29 15.51
N PRO A 74 -1.49 13.18 14.53
CA PRO A 74 -2.80 13.30 13.91
C PRO A 74 -3.19 12.02 13.16
N ILE A 75 -4.23 11.32 13.65
CA ILE A 75 -4.81 10.15 13.01
C ILE A 75 -6.29 10.39 12.74
N ALA A 76 -6.71 10.23 11.48
CA ALA A 76 -8.11 10.22 11.07
C ALA A 76 -8.53 8.82 10.61
N ILE A 77 -9.82 8.51 10.72
CA ILE A 77 -10.39 7.23 10.30
C ILE A 77 -11.18 7.41 9.00
N SER A 78 -10.88 6.58 8.01
CA SER A 78 -11.71 6.40 6.80
C SER A 78 -12.57 5.16 6.98
N ASP A 79 -13.83 5.35 7.36
CA ASP A 79 -14.73 4.27 7.76
C ASP A 79 -15.40 3.61 6.55
N GLU A 80 -15.09 2.34 6.31
CA GLU A 80 -15.66 1.50 5.25
C GLU A 80 -16.51 0.35 5.81
N ARG A 81 -16.98 0.44 7.08
CA ARG A 81 -17.71 -0.67 7.72
C ARG A 81 -18.99 -1.03 6.99
N ASP A 82 -19.64 -0.08 6.32
CA ASP A 82 -20.85 -0.34 5.53
C ASP A 82 -20.56 -1.12 4.25
N GLN A 83 -19.39 -0.85 3.61
CA GLN A 83 -19.01 -1.49 2.36
C GLN A 83 -17.49 -1.50 2.19
N LEU A 84 -16.90 -2.68 1.95
CA LEU A 84 -15.50 -2.82 1.58
C LEU A 84 -15.26 -2.25 0.17
N LEU A 85 -14.41 -1.24 0.07
CA LEU A 85 -14.21 -0.46 -1.17
C LEU A 85 -13.06 -0.97 -2.05
N ASP A 86 -12.29 -1.99 -1.59
CA ASP A 86 -11.04 -2.41 -2.22
C ASP A 86 -10.01 -1.25 -2.22
N THR A 87 -8.81 -1.50 -2.75
CA THR A 87 -7.67 -0.58 -2.59
C THR A 87 -7.87 0.77 -3.29
N GLY A 88 -8.45 0.79 -4.47
CA GLY A 88 -8.71 2.04 -5.20
C GLY A 88 -9.82 2.87 -4.61
N GLY A 89 -10.95 2.22 -4.25
CA GLY A 89 -12.06 2.90 -3.59
C GLY A 89 -11.68 3.44 -2.21
N ALA A 90 -10.86 2.71 -1.45
CA ALA A 90 -10.30 3.15 -0.18
C ALA A 90 -9.50 4.46 -0.33
N ILE A 91 -8.62 4.52 -1.34
CA ILE A 91 -7.85 5.74 -1.65
C ILE A 91 -8.81 6.89 -2.01
N LYS A 92 -9.76 6.65 -2.94
CA LYS A 92 -10.75 7.64 -3.36
C LYS A 92 -11.50 8.23 -2.17
N LYS A 93 -11.98 7.38 -1.25
CA LYS A 93 -12.72 7.78 -0.05
C LYS A 93 -11.86 8.56 0.94
N ALA A 94 -10.59 8.20 1.09
CA ALA A 94 -9.67 8.82 2.04
C ALA A 94 -9.14 10.19 1.57
N MET A 95 -9.09 10.46 0.27
CA MET A 95 -8.49 11.70 -0.28
C MET A 95 -8.99 13.00 0.37
N PRO A 96 -10.29 13.21 0.66
CA PRO A 96 -10.77 14.44 1.32
C PRO A 96 -10.26 14.64 2.74
N LEU A 97 -9.76 13.59 3.40
CA LEU A 97 -9.27 13.63 4.79
C LEU A 97 -7.82 14.13 4.89
N PHE A 98 -7.12 14.27 3.76
CA PHE A 98 -5.73 14.70 3.74
C PHE A 98 -5.55 16.20 3.61
N ARG A 99 -4.34 16.67 3.97
CA ARG A 99 -3.90 18.03 3.64
C ARG A 99 -3.88 18.16 2.12
N GLN A 100 -4.66 19.09 1.60
CA GLN A 100 -4.81 19.31 0.16
C GLN A 100 -3.49 19.75 -0.46
N SER A 101 -3.33 19.46 -1.74
CA SER A 101 -2.17 19.82 -2.57
C SER A 101 -0.84 19.11 -2.24
N ALA A 102 -0.84 18.17 -1.29
CA ALA A 102 0.34 17.35 -1.00
C ALA A 102 0.12 15.88 -1.42
N PRO A 103 1.12 15.20 -1.97
CA PRO A 103 1.03 13.77 -2.26
C PRO A 103 0.69 12.93 -1.04
N VAL A 104 0.15 11.73 -1.27
CA VAL A 104 -0.19 10.77 -0.23
C VAL A 104 0.67 9.52 -0.40
N LEU A 105 1.43 9.15 0.63
CA LEU A 105 2.08 7.85 0.73
C LEU A 105 1.04 6.83 1.21
N ILE A 106 0.90 5.73 0.49
CA ILE A 106 -0.03 4.64 0.80
C ILE A 106 0.78 3.42 1.19
N HIS A 107 0.39 2.79 2.29
CA HIS A 107 1.09 1.64 2.85
C HIS A 107 0.09 0.58 3.31
N ASN A 108 0.21 -0.65 2.82
CA ASN A 108 -0.56 -1.77 3.34
C ASN A 108 -0.10 -2.09 4.76
N VAL A 109 -1.03 -2.25 5.71
CA VAL A 109 -0.72 -2.50 7.13
C VAL A 109 0.04 -3.81 7.37
N ASP A 110 -0.08 -4.76 6.46
CA ASP A 110 0.50 -6.10 6.54
C ASP A 110 1.90 -6.23 5.91
N ILE A 111 2.47 -5.13 5.45
CA ILE A 111 3.82 -5.11 4.88
C ILE A 111 4.81 -4.63 5.95
N LEU A 112 5.72 -5.52 6.33
CA LEU A 112 6.90 -5.17 7.11
C LEU A 112 8.08 -5.00 6.15
N SER A 113 8.82 -3.89 6.27
CA SER A 113 9.97 -3.61 5.39
C SER A 113 10.99 -2.70 6.06
N ASP A 114 12.23 -2.75 5.58
CA ASP A 114 13.32 -1.83 5.92
C ASP A 114 13.29 -0.52 5.12
N ILE A 115 12.28 -0.30 4.29
CA ILE A 115 12.13 0.89 3.44
C ILE A 115 12.15 2.17 4.27
N ASN A 116 12.92 3.16 3.82
CA ASN A 116 12.82 4.55 4.28
C ASN A 116 11.64 5.22 3.56
N LEU A 117 10.60 5.60 4.30
CA LEU A 117 9.37 6.19 3.74
C LEU A 117 9.61 7.60 3.14
N PRO A 118 10.40 8.48 3.78
CA PRO A 118 10.82 9.75 3.19
C PRO A 118 11.50 9.61 1.83
N ASP A 119 12.37 8.62 1.64
CA ASP A 119 13.07 8.43 0.37
C ASP A 119 12.10 8.11 -0.77
N VAL A 120 11.09 7.26 -0.51
CA VAL A 120 10.02 6.96 -1.48
C VAL A 120 9.22 8.22 -1.82
N TYR A 121 8.90 9.01 -0.80
CA TYR A 121 8.15 10.25 -0.98
C TYR A 121 8.95 11.28 -1.80
N HIS A 122 10.24 11.46 -1.50
CA HIS A 122 11.13 12.33 -2.24
C HIS A 122 11.37 11.85 -3.67
N ALA A 123 11.46 10.53 -3.89
CA ALA A 123 11.55 9.97 -5.23
C ALA A 123 10.31 10.31 -6.07
N HIS A 124 9.12 10.37 -5.45
CA HIS A 124 7.92 10.84 -6.13
C HIS A 124 8.00 12.33 -6.48
N LEU A 125 8.37 13.17 -5.51
CA LEU A 125 8.46 14.62 -5.69
C LEU A 125 9.50 15.04 -6.73
N SER A 126 10.61 14.30 -6.85
CA SER A 126 11.67 14.59 -7.83
C SER A 126 11.32 14.20 -9.26
N GLY A 127 10.24 13.46 -9.47
CA GLY A 127 9.79 13.05 -10.80
C GLY A 127 8.76 14.00 -11.38
N ALA A 128 9.04 14.59 -12.55
CA ALA A 128 8.09 15.46 -13.22
C ALA A 128 6.81 14.71 -13.64
N ASP A 129 5.66 15.31 -13.35
CA ASP A 129 4.33 14.89 -13.82
C ASP A 129 3.95 13.43 -13.45
N ARG A 130 4.46 12.91 -12.34
CA ARG A 130 4.09 11.57 -11.89
C ARG A 130 2.73 11.59 -11.20
N LEU A 131 1.80 10.77 -11.71
CA LEU A 131 0.54 10.49 -11.03
C LEU A 131 0.78 9.57 -9.82
N ALA A 132 1.64 8.57 -9.99
CA ALA A 132 2.02 7.66 -8.92
C ALA A 132 3.47 7.19 -9.05
N THR A 133 4.06 6.81 -7.91
CA THR A 133 5.36 6.15 -7.83
C THR A 133 5.18 4.87 -7.01
N LEU A 134 5.35 3.72 -7.65
CA LEU A 134 5.12 2.40 -7.05
C LEU A 134 6.44 1.81 -6.57
N VAL A 135 6.51 1.43 -5.30
CA VAL A 135 7.66 0.66 -4.79
C VAL A 135 7.56 -0.76 -5.29
N VAL A 136 8.57 -1.19 -6.01
CA VAL A 136 8.62 -2.50 -6.66
C VAL A 136 9.98 -3.16 -6.47
N SER A 137 10.04 -4.48 -6.61
CA SER A 137 11.29 -5.26 -6.48
C SER A 137 11.30 -6.49 -7.38
N ARG A 138 12.49 -7.09 -7.57
CA ARG A 138 12.69 -8.33 -8.33
C ARG A 138 12.43 -9.60 -7.48
N ARG A 139 11.46 -9.55 -6.55
CA ARG A 139 11.08 -10.75 -5.77
C ARG A 139 10.22 -11.71 -6.59
N ASN A 140 10.29 -13.00 -6.27
CA ASN A 140 9.44 -14.00 -6.91
C ASN A 140 7.98 -13.87 -6.48
N THR A 141 7.08 -13.85 -7.46
CA THR A 141 5.63 -13.85 -7.29
C THR A 141 4.97 -14.42 -8.54
N SER A 142 3.68 -14.72 -8.50
CA SER A 142 2.91 -15.05 -9.71
C SER A 142 2.42 -13.80 -10.46
N ARG A 143 2.39 -12.63 -9.82
CA ARG A 143 1.78 -11.40 -10.35
C ARG A 143 2.82 -10.30 -10.44
N TYR A 144 3.06 -9.81 -11.65
CA TYR A 144 4.03 -8.76 -11.90
C TYR A 144 3.39 -7.55 -12.58
N LEU A 145 3.89 -6.37 -12.24
CA LEU A 145 3.70 -5.17 -13.02
C LEU A 145 4.77 -5.12 -14.11
N LEU A 146 4.39 -4.64 -15.28
CA LEU A 146 5.26 -4.53 -16.46
C LEU A 146 5.61 -3.06 -16.68
N PHE A 147 6.92 -2.77 -16.73
CA PHE A 147 7.41 -1.41 -16.92
C PHE A 147 8.25 -1.32 -18.18
N GLY A 148 8.08 -0.22 -18.91
CA GLY A 148 8.91 0.09 -20.08
C GLY A 148 10.32 0.55 -19.69
N SER A 149 11.17 0.76 -20.69
CA SER A 149 12.55 1.26 -20.51
C SER A 149 12.60 2.68 -19.89
N ASP A 150 11.50 3.41 -19.92
CA ASP A 150 11.29 4.70 -19.26
C ASP A 150 10.85 4.56 -17.79
N SER A 151 10.82 3.32 -17.27
CA SER A 151 10.32 2.98 -15.93
C SER A 151 8.83 3.33 -15.69
N CYS A 152 8.04 3.52 -16.75
CA CYS A 152 6.61 3.75 -16.65
C CYS A 152 5.82 2.45 -16.80
N LEU A 153 4.70 2.35 -16.05
CA LEU A 153 3.81 1.21 -16.07
C LEU A 153 3.18 1.04 -17.47
N ALA A 154 3.26 -0.17 -18.00
CA ALA A 154 2.67 -0.53 -19.29
C ALA A 154 1.62 -1.64 -19.17
N GLY A 155 1.73 -2.50 -18.14
CA GLY A 155 0.83 -3.63 -18.02
C GLY A 155 0.99 -4.39 -16.70
N TRP A 156 0.28 -5.49 -16.63
CA TRP A 156 0.32 -6.47 -15.56
C TRP A 156 0.25 -7.88 -16.14
N THR A 157 0.92 -8.82 -15.51
CA THR A 157 0.84 -10.24 -15.90
C THR A 157 0.76 -11.16 -14.70
N ASN A 158 0.08 -12.29 -14.88
CA ASN A 158 0.11 -13.41 -13.96
C ASN A 158 0.79 -14.60 -14.67
N VAL A 159 2.02 -14.88 -14.30
CA VAL A 159 2.84 -15.93 -14.91
C VAL A 159 2.33 -17.36 -14.63
N SER A 160 1.47 -17.56 -13.62
CA SER A 160 0.85 -18.86 -13.34
C SER A 160 -0.35 -19.17 -14.24
N THR A 161 -1.04 -18.14 -14.74
CA THR A 161 -2.24 -18.30 -15.59
C THR A 161 -2.01 -17.88 -17.03
N GLY A 162 -0.91 -17.15 -17.31
CA GLY A 162 -0.65 -16.55 -18.61
C GLY A 162 -1.49 -15.29 -18.88
N GLU A 163 -2.29 -14.82 -17.91
CA GLU A 163 -3.11 -13.62 -18.06
C GLU A 163 -2.23 -12.38 -18.20
N VAL A 164 -2.56 -11.52 -19.16
CA VAL A 164 -1.93 -10.20 -19.38
C VAL A 164 -3.03 -9.14 -19.43
N ARG A 165 -2.82 -8.02 -18.73
CA ARG A 165 -3.71 -6.86 -18.76
C ARG A 165 -2.90 -5.60 -19.07
N SER A 166 -3.33 -4.86 -20.07
CA SER A 166 -2.66 -3.64 -20.51
C SER A 166 -3.64 -2.74 -21.27
N PRO A 167 -3.48 -1.43 -21.26
CA PRO A 167 -4.19 -0.53 -22.17
C PRO A 167 -3.61 -0.54 -23.59
N TYR A 168 -2.42 -1.14 -23.77
CA TYR A 168 -1.78 -1.26 -25.08
C TYR A 168 -2.17 -2.58 -25.73
N ASN A 169 -2.61 -2.51 -27.00
CA ASN A 169 -2.89 -3.71 -27.78
C ASN A 169 -1.58 -4.50 -28.04
N ASP A 170 -1.68 -5.81 -28.03
CA ASP A 170 -0.59 -6.73 -28.37
C ASP A 170 0.69 -6.55 -27.54
N LEU A 171 0.54 -6.16 -26.24
CA LEU A 171 1.68 -6.05 -25.33
C LEU A 171 2.31 -7.43 -25.12
N GLU A 172 3.60 -7.55 -25.44
CA GLU A 172 4.41 -8.75 -25.21
C GLU A 172 5.17 -8.61 -23.88
N PRO A 173 4.79 -9.34 -22.80
CA PRO A 173 5.37 -9.16 -21.47
C PRO A 173 6.89 -9.37 -21.39
N GLU A 174 7.46 -10.10 -22.35
CA GLU A 174 8.90 -10.41 -22.43
C GLU A 174 9.75 -9.19 -22.79
N LYS A 175 9.14 -8.16 -23.39
CA LYS A 175 9.80 -6.91 -23.78
C LYS A 175 9.83 -5.87 -22.66
N TYR A 176 9.25 -6.19 -21.48
CA TYR A 176 9.11 -5.28 -20.36
C TYR A 176 9.79 -5.81 -19.12
N ASP A 177 10.28 -4.90 -18.30
CA ASP A 177 10.78 -5.24 -16.96
C ASP A 177 9.62 -5.71 -16.07
N ARG A 178 9.82 -6.85 -15.38
CA ARG A 178 8.83 -7.47 -14.50
C ARG A 178 9.19 -7.20 -13.05
N TYR A 179 8.33 -6.50 -12.34
CA TYR A 179 8.53 -6.23 -10.92
C TYR A 179 7.30 -6.61 -10.10
N ALA A 180 7.56 -7.12 -8.90
CA ALA A 180 6.54 -7.37 -7.89
C ALA A 180 6.21 -6.08 -7.15
N PHE A 181 4.93 -5.73 -7.05
CA PHE A 181 4.46 -4.59 -6.27
C PHE A 181 4.58 -4.87 -4.77
N SER A 182 5.08 -3.91 -4.01
CA SER A 182 5.30 -4.06 -2.56
C SER A 182 4.08 -3.72 -1.70
N GLY A 183 3.03 -3.11 -2.27
CA GLY A 183 1.92 -2.55 -1.49
C GLY A 183 2.25 -1.20 -0.86
N ILE A 184 3.34 -0.55 -1.29
CA ILE A 184 3.76 0.79 -0.88
C ILE A 184 3.86 1.66 -2.13
N HIS A 185 3.22 2.82 -2.13
CA HIS A 185 3.28 3.76 -3.25
C HIS A 185 2.96 5.19 -2.81
N VAL A 186 3.34 6.17 -3.63
CA VAL A 186 2.97 7.58 -3.44
C VAL A 186 2.10 8.00 -4.61
N VAL A 187 1.05 8.76 -4.33
CA VAL A 187 0.14 9.30 -5.34
C VAL A 187 0.07 10.82 -5.27
N ALA A 188 0.02 11.44 -6.42
CA ALA A 188 -0.20 12.89 -6.53
C ALA A 188 -1.66 13.25 -6.21
N PRO A 189 -1.94 14.48 -5.71
CA PRO A 189 -3.32 14.91 -5.38
C PRO A 189 -4.30 14.83 -6.55
N GLN A 190 -3.82 15.00 -7.78
CA GLN A 190 -4.61 14.94 -9.01
C GLN A 190 -5.29 13.58 -9.24
N ILE A 191 -4.86 12.54 -8.54
CA ILE A 191 -5.49 11.21 -8.60
C ILE A 191 -6.97 11.27 -8.21
N ALA A 192 -7.35 12.16 -7.29
CA ALA A 192 -8.73 12.32 -6.83
C ALA A 192 -9.67 12.71 -7.98
N GLU A 193 -9.25 13.63 -8.84
CA GLU A 193 -10.02 14.06 -10.01
C GLU A 193 -10.17 12.91 -11.01
N LEU A 194 -9.09 12.20 -11.30
CA LEU A 194 -9.11 11.07 -12.24
C LEU A 194 -9.95 9.90 -11.73
N MET A 195 -10.08 9.76 -10.41
CA MET A 195 -10.93 8.74 -9.78
C MET A 195 -12.41 9.16 -9.67
N SER A 196 -12.78 10.42 -9.95
CA SER A 196 -14.15 10.93 -9.74
C SER A 196 -15.21 10.10 -10.45
N GLY A 197 -14.95 9.70 -11.70
CA GLY A 197 -15.85 8.86 -12.53
C GLY A 197 -15.76 7.34 -12.26
N TRP A 198 -14.90 6.88 -11.35
CA TRP A 198 -14.78 5.47 -11.03
C TRP A 198 -15.86 5.05 -10.02
N PRO A 199 -16.27 3.77 -10.03
CA PRO A 199 -17.21 3.23 -9.05
C PRO A 199 -16.67 3.41 -7.62
N GLU A 200 -17.48 3.11 -6.61
CA GLU A 200 -17.02 3.20 -5.22
C GLU A 200 -16.03 2.10 -4.89
N ARG A 201 -16.24 0.90 -5.42
CA ARG A 201 -15.37 -0.26 -5.18
C ARG A 201 -14.57 -0.63 -6.42
N PHE A 202 -13.24 -0.55 -6.33
CA PHE A 202 -12.32 -0.97 -7.40
C PHE A 202 -10.90 -1.18 -6.88
N SER A 203 -10.12 -1.95 -7.64
CA SER A 203 -8.70 -2.17 -7.38
C SER A 203 -7.86 -0.98 -7.86
N ILE A 204 -6.88 -0.56 -7.07
CA ILE A 204 -5.92 0.48 -7.48
C ILE A 204 -5.09 0.06 -8.70
N ILE A 205 -4.80 -1.23 -8.84
CA ILE A 205 -4.06 -1.74 -10.01
C ILE A 205 -4.89 -1.59 -11.28
N ASP A 206 -6.19 -1.87 -11.23
CA ASP A 206 -7.08 -1.70 -12.39
C ASP A 206 -7.16 -0.21 -12.80
N PHE A 207 -7.23 0.68 -11.80
CA PHE A 207 -7.17 2.11 -12.05
C PHE A 207 -5.84 2.51 -12.72
N TYR A 208 -4.69 2.09 -12.18
CA TYR A 208 -3.40 2.43 -12.77
C TYR A 208 -3.27 1.94 -14.21
N LEU A 209 -3.71 0.72 -14.50
CA LEU A 209 -3.72 0.18 -15.86
C LEU A 209 -4.61 0.97 -16.80
N SER A 210 -5.74 1.51 -16.30
CA SER A 210 -6.65 2.30 -17.14
C SER A 210 -6.09 3.68 -17.52
N VAL A 211 -5.15 4.23 -16.73
CA VAL A 211 -4.63 5.59 -16.92
C VAL A 211 -3.17 5.66 -17.35
N CYS A 212 -2.40 4.57 -17.25
CA CYS A 212 -0.95 4.57 -17.50
C CYS A 212 -0.57 4.92 -18.94
N HIS A 213 -1.49 4.82 -19.90
CA HIS A 213 -1.25 5.25 -21.29
C HIS A 213 -1.27 6.77 -21.47
N ARG A 214 -1.75 7.54 -20.50
CA ARG A 214 -1.90 9.01 -20.55
C ARG A 214 -1.31 9.74 -19.36
N THR A 215 -0.87 9.01 -18.31
CA THR A 215 -0.27 9.56 -17.10
C THR A 215 0.95 8.74 -16.71
N LYS A 216 1.89 9.35 -16.00
CA LYS A 216 3.09 8.64 -15.54
C LYS A 216 2.82 7.91 -14.22
N VAL A 217 2.75 6.58 -14.28
CA VAL A 217 2.78 5.68 -13.12
C VAL A 217 4.17 5.03 -13.12
N ALA A 218 5.07 5.52 -12.29
CA ALA A 218 6.49 5.18 -12.35
C ALA A 218 6.88 4.08 -11.36
N ALA A 219 7.86 3.26 -11.72
CA ALA A 219 8.52 2.34 -10.80
C ALA A 219 9.53 3.09 -9.92
N HIS A 220 9.57 2.74 -8.64
CA HIS A 220 10.70 2.97 -7.74
C HIS A 220 11.26 1.60 -7.36
N VAL A 221 12.29 1.17 -8.08
CA VAL A 221 12.86 -0.17 -7.92
C VAL A 221 13.77 -0.18 -6.70
N MET A 222 13.42 -1.01 -5.72
CA MET A 222 14.20 -1.22 -4.50
C MET A 222 14.98 -2.53 -4.60
N GLU A 223 16.27 -2.44 -4.89
CA GLU A 223 17.17 -3.59 -4.87
C GLU A 223 17.60 -3.92 -3.45
N GLY A 224 17.62 -5.20 -3.10
CA GLY A 224 18.03 -5.66 -1.76
C GLY A 224 17.05 -5.35 -0.63
N MET A 225 15.89 -4.77 -0.93
CA MET A 225 14.83 -4.51 0.05
C MET A 225 14.42 -5.77 0.79
N GLN A 226 14.45 -5.71 2.11
CA GLN A 226 13.83 -6.72 2.95
C GLN A 226 12.34 -6.40 3.12
N LEU A 227 11.49 -7.34 2.72
CA LEU A 227 10.04 -7.18 2.80
C LEU A 227 9.38 -8.50 3.18
N VAL A 228 8.49 -8.45 4.17
CA VAL A 228 7.62 -9.57 4.56
C VAL A 228 6.16 -9.14 4.44
N ASP A 229 5.40 -9.88 3.61
CA ASP A 229 3.93 -9.78 3.54
C ASP A 229 3.34 -10.72 4.61
N VAL A 230 2.80 -10.14 5.69
CA VAL A 230 2.17 -10.86 6.79
C VAL A 230 0.74 -11.23 6.42
N GLY A 231 0.60 -11.95 5.32
CA GLY A 231 -0.70 -12.34 4.76
C GLY A 231 -1.14 -13.76 5.10
N ARG A 232 -0.28 -14.60 5.70
CA ARG A 232 -0.53 -16.01 5.99
C ARG A 232 0.06 -16.39 7.33
N LEU A 233 -0.41 -17.50 7.90
CA LEU A 233 0.12 -18.03 9.18
C LEU A 233 1.60 -18.44 9.06
N ASP A 234 2.02 -19.01 7.93
CA ASP A 234 3.41 -19.41 7.68
C ASP A 234 4.38 -18.22 7.58
N THR A 235 3.88 -17.03 7.23
CA THR A 235 4.69 -15.80 7.17
C THR A 235 4.82 -15.09 8.53
N LEU A 236 4.04 -15.45 9.55
CA LEU A 236 4.14 -14.84 10.88
C LEU A 236 5.50 -15.10 11.53
N ALA A 237 5.99 -16.35 11.51
CA ALA A 237 7.31 -16.68 12.06
C ALA A 237 8.45 -15.97 11.30
N GLN A 238 8.32 -15.79 9.99
CA GLN A 238 9.26 -14.99 9.19
C GLN A 238 9.22 -13.52 9.59
N ALA A 239 8.02 -13.00 9.85
CA ALA A 239 7.81 -11.62 10.28
C ALA A 239 8.43 -11.33 11.65
N GLU A 240 8.34 -12.26 12.62
CA GLU A 240 8.98 -12.12 13.92
C GLU A 240 10.51 -12.04 13.81
N ASN A 241 11.11 -12.88 12.99
CA ASN A 241 12.54 -12.79 12.70
C ASN A 241 12.92 -11.48 11.99
N ALA A 242 12.08 -11.05 11.04
CA ALA A 242 12.30 -9.84 10.27
C ALA A 242 12.28 -8.56 11.13
N ILE A 243 11.39 -8.46 12.11
CA ILE A 243 11.36 -7.31 13.04
C ILE A 243 12.72 -7.11 13.72
N THR A 244 13.35 -8.17 14.17
CA THR A 244 14.64 -8.12 14.84
C THR A 244 15.76 -7.72 13.87
N THR A 245 15.76 -8.30 12.65
CA THR A 245 16.84 -8.05 11.66
C THR A 245 16.72 -6.71 10.95
N MET A 246 15.51 -6.23 10.71
CA MET A 246 15.25 -4.94 10.04
C MET A 246 15.30 -3.74 11.00
N HIS A 247 15.47 -3.95 12.31
CA HIS A 247 15.41 -2.89 13.33
C HIS A 247 14.15 -2.01 13.24
N ILE A 248 12.99 -2.61 12.93
CA ILE A 248 11.71 -1.90 12.75
C ILE A 248 10.82 -1.92 14.00
N ALA A 249 11.25 -2.54 15.08
CA ALA A 249 10.55 -2.58 16.37
C ALA A 249 10.93 -1.41 17.27
#